data_0fc9020b867e432ce0af885afb16329b
#
_entry.id   0fc9020b867e432ce0af885afb16329b
#
_cell.length_a   1.000
_cell.length_b   1.000
_cell.length_c   1.000
_cell.angle_alpha   90.00
_cell.angle_beta   90.00
_cell.angle_gamma   90.00
#
_symmetry.space_group_name_H-M   'P 1'
#
loop_
_entity.id
_entity.type
_entity.pdbx_description
1 polymer ?
#
loop_
_entity_poly.entity_id
_entity_poly.type
_entity_poly.pdbx_seq_one_letter_code
_entity_poly.pdbx_strand_id
1 'polypeptide(L)'
;STRYSSSAASDVYKRQSHGDTEHIVLIPGTVEECFEFGWKAFDYAERFQTLVFGFSDLDLGMNNWVCSGFEYPDQPIDRGKVVRSADQMAAIENYGRYRDVDGDGIPYRTLPGSGLDPILYRGTGHDEDGIYSEDPEVYQKLMMRLKRKLFNARKHLPGPVIREEAEQDVGIIYMGSM
;
A
#
# COMPACT_ATOMS: atom_id res chain seq x y z
N SER A 1 -20.04 25.22 17.42
CA SER A 1 -18.93 24.33 17.83
C SER A 1 -18.62 23.42 16.66
N THR A 2 -17.49 23.63 16.03
CA THR A 2 -17.04 22.80 14.90
C THR A 2 -16.64 21.45 15.47
N ARG A 3 -17.45 20.44 15.20
CA ARG A 3 -17.02 19.05 15.44
C ARG A 3 -15.95 18.72 14.40
N TYR A 4 -14.70 18.75 14.80
CA TYR A 4 -13.65 18.09 14.04
C TYR A 4 -13.89 16.59 14.18
N SER A 5 -14.45 15.99 13.14
CA SER A 5 -14.58 14.54 13.11
C SER A 5 -13.17 13.93 12.99
N SER A 6 -12.97 12.76 13.58
CA SER A 6 -11.73 11.97 13.41
C SER A 6 -11.35 11.74 11.94
N SER A 7 -12.32 11.78 11.02
CA SER A 7 -12.12 11.72 9.59
C SER A 7 -11.30 12.87 9.02
N ALA A 8 -11.43 14.09 9.54
CA ALA A 8 -10.64 15.24 9.09
C ALA A 8 -9.16 15.09 9.46
N ALA A 9 -8.86 14.59 10.66
CA ALA A 9 -7.49 14.32 11.07
C ALA A 9 -6.86 13.21 10.21
N SER A 10 -7.58 12.14 9.93
CA SER A 10 -7.12 11.04 9.05
C SER A 10 -6.84 11.54 7.63
N ASP A 11 -7.68 12.44 7.10
CA ASP A 11 -7.46 13.00 5.77
C ASP A 11 -6.21 13.89 5.72
N VAL A 12 -5.95 14.68 6.77
CA VAL A 12 -4.73 15.48 6.88
C VAL A 12 -3.50 14.59 6.89
N TYR A 13 -3.47 13.52 7.69
CA TYR A 13 -2.33 12.59 7.73
C TYR A 13 -2.14 11.86 6.40
N LYS A 14 -3.22 11.42 5.76
CA LYS A 14 -3.15 10.77 4.45
C LYS A 14 -2.57 11.68 3.37
N ARG A 15 -2.83 12.98 3.44
CA ARG A 15 -2.38 13.97 2.45
C ARG A 15 -1.09 14.69 2.82
N GLN A 16 -0.45 14.33 3.93
CA GLN A 16 0.83 14.92 4.34
C GLN A 16 2.01 14.48 3.47
N SER A 17 1.90 13.37 2.76
CA SER A 17 2.95 12.96 1.82
C SER A 17 2.99 13.91 0.64
N HIS A 18 4.21 14.33 0.28
CA HIS A 18 4.42 15.21 -0.85
C HIS A 18 4.12 14.53 -2.17
N GLY A 19 3.52 15.27 -3.09
CA GLY A 19 3.23 14.84 -4.46
C GLY A 19 1.82 14.26 -4.65
N ASP A 20 1.51 13.91 -5.89
CA ASP A 20 0.21 13.41 -6.35
C ASP A 20 0.09 11.88 -6.19
N THR A 21 0.57 11.36 -5.07
CA THR A 21 0.56 9.92 -4.79
C THR A 21 -0.67 9.51 -3.99
N GLU A 22 -1.21 8.36 -4.32
CA GLU A 22 -2.24 7.69 -3.54
C GLU A 22 -1.59 6.63 -2.65
N HIS A 23 -2.24 6.28 -1.55
CA HIS A 23 -1.72 5.32 -0.58
C HIS A 23 -2.75 4.26 -0.23
N ILE A 24 -2.25 3.11 0.23
CA ILE A 24 -3.07 2.07 0.84
C ILE A 24 -3.43 2.51 2.25
N VAL A 25 -4.72 2.42 2.58
CA VAL A 25 -5.25 2.76 3.91
C VAL A 25 -6.02 1.55 4.42
N LEU A 26 -5.64 1.07 5.60
CA LEU A 26 -6.30 -0.01 6.32
C LEU A 26 -7.01 0.57 7.54
N ILE A 27 -8.30 0.28 7.67
CA ILE A 27 -9.14 0.77 8.76
C ILE A 27 -9.80 -0.45 9.40
N PRO A 28 -9.21 -1.01 10.47
CA PRO A 28 -9.79 -2.14 11.18
C PRO A 28 -11.10 -1.75 11.88
N GLY A 29 -12.03 -2.67 11.91
CA GLY A 29 -13.30 -2.56 12.67
C GLY A 29 -13.30 -3.39 13.94
N THR A 30 -12.36 -4.30 14.14
CA THR A 30 -12.24 -5.16 15.31
C THR A 30 -10.81 -5.24 15.81
N VAL A 31 -10.63 -5.76 17.02
CA VAL A 31 -9.30 -5.96 17.62
C VAL A 31 -8.49 -7.01 16.84
N GLU A 32 -9.16 -8.04 16.35
CA GLU A 32 -8.58 -9.08 15.51
C GLU A 32 -8.07 -8.50 14.20
N GLU A 33 -8.85 -7.61 13.56
CA GLU A 33 -8.40 -6.90 12.36
C GLU A 33 -7.26 -5.94 12.65
N CYS A 34 -7.20 -5.31 13.84
CA CYS A 34 -6.03 -4.51 14.21
C CYS A 34 -4.76 -5.33 14.19
N PHE A 35 -4.79 -6.54 14.74
CA PHE A 35 -3.65 -7.44 14.72
C PHE A 35 -3.33 -7.91 13.30
N GLU A 36 -4.34 -8.37 12.57
CA GLU A 36 -4.19 -8.86 11.21
C GLU A 36 -3.64 -7.80 10.25
N PHE A 37 -4.21 -6.60 10.26
CA PHE A 37 -3.76 -5.50 9.40
C PHE A 37 -2.40 -4.97 9.84
N GLY A 38 -2.04 -5.12 11.11
CA GLY A 38 -0.72 -4.74 11.63
C GLY A 38 0.41 -5.47 10.92
N TRP A 39 0.35 -6.79 10.78
CA TRP A 39 1.39 -7.54 10.07
C TRP A 39 1.20 -7.51 8.55
N LYS A 40 -0.03 -7.54 8.03
CA LYS A 40 -0.31 -7.44 6.59
C LYS A 40 0.13 -6.10 5.98
N ALA A 41 0.16 -5.03 6.78
CA ALA A 41 0.65 -3.75 6.32
C ALA A 41 2.11 -3.82 5.82
N PHE A 42 2.94 -4.64 6.47
CA PHE A 42 4.33 -4.85 6.02
C PHE A 42 4.37 -5.62 4.70
N ASP A 43 3.56 -6.66 4.55
CA ASP A 43 3.47 -7.41 3.29
C ASP A 43 3.00 -6.51 2.14
N TYR A 44 1.99 -5.69 2.37
CA TYR A 44 1.50 -4.76 1.36
C TYR A 44 2.53 -3.67 1.02
N ALA A 45 3.22 -3.12 2.03
CA ALA A 45 4.25 -2.13 1.81
C ALA A 45 5.42 -2.67 0.96
N GLU A 46 5.85 -3.88 1.26
CA GLU A 46 6.92 -4.57 0.52
C GLU A 46 6.46 -4.97 -0.88
N ARG A 47 5.31 -5.62 -0.99
CA ARG A 47 4.75 -6.11 -2.25
C ARG A 47 4.47 -4.99 -3.25
N PHE A 48 3.82 -3.91 -2.80
CA PHE A 48 3.42 -2.80 -3.66
C PHE A 48 4.43 -1.66 -3.69
N GLN A 49 5.51 -1.75 -2.91
CA GLN A 49 6.54 -0.71 -2.82
C GLN A 49 5.91 0.67 -2.62
N THR A 50 5.09 0.80 -1.58
CA THR A 50 4.36 2.03 -1.25
C THR A 50 4.09 2.11 0.24
N LEU A 51 3.76 3.31 0.71
CA LEU A 51 3.34 3.52 2.09
C LEU A 51 1.98 2.86 2.33
N VAL A 52 1.82 2.27 3.51
CA VAL A 52 0.56 1.74 4.01
C VAL A 52 0.23 2.43 5.32
N PHE A 53 -0.94 3.02 5.40
CA PHE A 53 -1.44 3.65 6.63
C PHE A 53 -2.44 2.74 7.32
N GLY A 54 -2.23 2.49 8.60
CA GLY A 54 -3.21 1.89 9.48
C GLY A 54 -3.86 2.97 10.36
N PHE A 55 -5.17 3.08 10.34
CA PHE A 55 -5.91 3.98 11.21
C PHE A 55 -6.86 3.17 12.09
N SER A 56 -6.70 3.26 13.39
CA SER A 56 -7.73 2.81 14.32
C SER A 56 -8.55 3.98 14.84
N ASP A 57 -9.80 3.74 15.19
CA ASP A 57 -10.58 4.75 15.86
C ASP A 57 -10.32 4.76 17.37
N LEU A 58 -10.89 5.76 18.04
CA LEU A 58 -10.68 5.96 19.46
C LEU A 58 -11.32 4.84 20.30
N ASP A 59 -12.38 4.26 19.82
CA ASP A 59 -13.09 3.19 20.51
C ASP A 59 -12.25 1.91 20.56
N LEU A 60 -11.64 1.52 19.45
CA LEU A 60 -10.68 0.41 19.43
C LEU A 60 -9.42 0.69 20.25
N GLY A 61 -8.93 1.95 20.23
CA GLY A 61 -7.69 2.31 20.87
C GLY A 61 -7.76 2.54 22.38
N MET A 62 -8.92 2.88 22.93
CA MET A 62 -9.09 3.30 24.34
C MET A 62 -9.89 2.34 25.19
N ASN A 63 -10.71 1.49 24.60
CA ASN A 63 -11.53 0.55 25.35
C ASN A 63 -10.81 -0.78 25.62
N ASN A 64 -11.19 -1.42 26.70
CA ASN A 64 -10.73 -2.77 27.04
C ASN A 64 -11.62 -3.80 26.34
N TRP A 65 -11.21 -4.20 25.15
CA TRP A 65 -11.91 -5.21 24.38
C TRP A 65 -11.55 -6.63 24.86
N VAL A 66 -12.53 -7.51 24.80
CA VAL A 66 -12.31 -8.96 24.98
C VAL A 66 -12.21 -9.58 23.59
N CYS A 67 -11.13 -10.25 23.32
CA CYS A 67 -10.89 -10.94 22.05
C CYS A 67 -10.28 -12.33 22.29
N SER A 68 -10.32 -13.17 21.28
CA SER A 68 -9.54 -14.41 21.26
C SER A 68 -8.04 -14.10 21.21
N GLY A 69 -7.21 -15.05 21.66
CA GLY A 69 -5.75 -14.89 21.56
C GLY A 69 -5.30 -14.73 20.11
N PHE A 70 -4.21 -14.00 19.91
CA PHE A 70 -3.62 -13.79 18.58
C PHE A 70 -2.61 -14.86 18.27
N GLU A 71 -2.70 -15.43 17.08
CA GLU A 71 -1.67 -16.29 16.51
C GLU A 71 -0.86 -15.53 15.47
N TYR A 72 0.45 -15.41 15.71
CA TYR A 72 1.32 -14.76 14.72
C TYR A 72 1.49 -15.70 13.51
N PRO A 73 1.33 -15.21 12.29
CA PRO A 73 1.46 -16.05 11.12
C PRO A 73 2.90 -16.59 10.99
N ASP A 74 3.04 -17.92 10.93
CA ASP A 74 4.32 -18.58 10.69
C ASP A 74 4.61 -18.65 9.19
N GLN A 75 4.70 -17.48 8.56
CA GLN A 75 5.01 -17.35 7.15
C GLN A 75 5.99 -16.18 6.92
N PRO A 76 6.88 -16.30 5.93
CA PRO A 76 7.79 -15.22 5.59
C PRO A 76 7.02 -14.01 5.04
N ILE A 77 7.56 -12.82 5.29
CA ILE A 77 7.04 -11.57 4.72
C ILE A 77 7.04 -11.64 3.19
N ASP A 78 5.92 -11.26 2.57
CA ASP A 78 5.81 -11.12 1.11
C ASP A 78 6.60 -9.90 0.64
N ARG A 79 7.79 -10.13 0.14
CA ARG A 79 8.67 -9.08 -0.35
C ARG A 79 8.35 -8.59 -1.76
N GLY A 80 7.35 -9.20 -2.42
CA GLY A 80 6.98 -8.86 -3.79
C GLY A 80 8.10 -9.14 -4.81
N LYS A 81 8.24 -8.27 -5.79
CA LYS A 81 9.15 -8.44 -6.94
C LYS A 81 10.62 -8.12 -6.61
N VAL A 82 11.22 -8.92 -5.73
CA VAL A 82 12.63 -8.79 -5.35
C VAL A 82 13.49 -9.73 -6.19
N VAL A 83 14.46 -9.16 -6.91
CA VAL A 83 15.48 -9.90 -7.65
C VAL A 83 16.62 -10.26 -6.70
N ARG A 84 16.94 -11.55 -6.61
CA ARG A 84 17.90 -12.08 -5.63
C ARG A 84 19.16 -12.68 -6.27
N SER A 85 19.17 -12.92 -7.59
CA SER A 85 20.30 -13.52 -8.29
C SER A 85 20.53 -12.87 -9.65
N ALA A 86 21.75 -13.03 -10.18
CA ALA A 86 22.11 -12.56 -11.52
C ALA A 86 21.26 -13.24 -12.60
N ASP A 87 20.92 -14.50 -12.44
CA ASP A 87 20.09 -15.24 -13.40
C ASP A 87 18.66 -14.64 -13.45
N GLN A 88 18.09 -14.31 -12.30
CA GLN A 88 16.80 -13.62 -12.24
C GLN A 88 16.87 -12.24 -12.89
N MET A 89 17.96 -11.51 -12.68
CA MET A 89 18.18 -10.21 -13.31
C MET A 89 18.26 -10.34 -14.83
N ALA A 90 19.03 -11.31 -15.33
CA ALA A 90 19.19 -11.55 -16.75
C ALA A 90 17.90 -11.99 -17.46
N ALA A 91 16.97 -12.60 -16.72
CA ALA A 91 15.66 -13.00 -17.24
C ALA A 91 14.68 -11.83 -17.39
N ILE A 92 14.96 -10.67 -16.79
CA ILE A 92 14.10 -9.49 -16.88
C ILE A 92 14.56 -8.66 -18.10
N GLU A 93 13.75 -8.67 -19.12
CA GLU A 93 14.03 -7.87 -20.31
C GLU A 93 13.99 -6.37 -19.99
N ASN A 94 15.05 -5.65 -20.37
CA ASN A 94 15.15 -4.21 -20.15
C ASN A 94 14.91 -3.79 -18.68
N TYR A 95 15.60 -4.43 -17.73
CA TYR A 95 15.49 -4.05 -16.32
C TYR A 95 15.75 -2.56 -16.12
N GLY A 96 14.86 -1.91 -15.37
CA GLY A 96 14.99 -0.54 -14.88
C GLY A 96 14.30 -0.44 -13.53
N ARG A 97 14.88 0.33 -12.59
CA ARG A 97 14.38 0.37 -11.20
C ARG A 97 12.89 0.74 -11.10
N TYR A 98 12.40 1.55 -12.02
CA TYR A 98 11.02 2.02 -12.01
C TYR A 98 10.24 1.57 -13.26
N ARG A 99 10.81 0.67 -14.06
CA ARG A 99 10.17 0.16 -15.26
C ARG A 99 9.10 -0.89 -14.92
N ASP A 100 7.94 -0.71 -15.51
CA ASP A 100 6.80 -1.63 -15.37
C ASP A 100 6.87 -2.71 -16.45
N VAL A 101 7.66 -3.75 -16.19
CA VAL A 101 7.89 -4.84 -17.14
C VAL A 101 6.64 -5.69 -17.36
N ASP A 102 5.87 -5.94 -16.29
CA ASP A 102 4.71 -6.84 -16.33
C ASP A 102 3.38 -6.12 -16.61
N GLY A 103 3.39 -4.78 -16.67
CA GLY A 103 2.20 -3.99 -16.91
C GLY A 103 1.26 -3.85 -15.71
N ASP A 104 1.68 -4.26 -14.51
CA ASP A 104 0.88 -4.15 -13.28
C ASP A 104 1.17 -2.89 -12.45
N GLY A 105 2.15 -2.10 -12.86
CA GLY A 105 2.58 -0.86 -12.20
C GLY A 105 3.65 -1.07 -11.13
N ILE A 106 4.03 -2.32 -10.82
CA ILE A 106 5.00 -2.67 -9.78
C ILE A 106 6.33 -3.03 -10.44
N PRO A 107 7.38 -2.22 -10.27
CA PRO A 107 8.69 -2.54 -10.83
C PRO A 107 9.42 -3.61 -10.04
N TYR A 108 10.35 -4.29 -10.69
CA TYR A 108 11.30 -5.16 -10.01
C TYR A 108 12.34 -4.34 -9.24
N ARG A 109 12.84 -4.90 -8.13
CA ARG A 109 13.89 -4.25 -7.33
C ARG A 109 14.91 -5.26 -6.83
N THR A 110 16.13 -4.82 -6.66
CA THR A 110 17.17 -5.52 -5.91
C THR A 110 17.18 -5.04 -4.47
N LEU A 111 17.89 -5.70 -3.59
CA LEU A 111 18.09 -5.27 -2.20
C LEU A 111 19.55 -4.85 -1.98
N PRO A 112 19.82 -3.89 -1.10
CA PRO A 112 21.19 -3.56 -0.69
C PRO A 112 21.93 -4.81 -0.19
N GLY A 113 23.18 -4.97 -0.59
CA GLY A 113 24.00 -6.12 -0.22
C GLY A 113 23.80 -7.38 -1.04
N SER A 114 22.92 -7.37 -2.05
CA SER A 114 22.70 -8.53 -2.93
C SER A 114 23.84 -8.82 -3.91
N GLY A 115 24.80 -7.89 -4.06
CA GLY A 115 25.87 -7.98 -5.09
C GLY A 115 25.39 -7.72 -6.51
N LEU A 116 24.11 -7.36 -6.69
CA LEU A 116 23.53 -6.94 -7.97
C LEU A 116 23.73 -5.44 -8.19
N ASP A 117 23.40 -4.96 -9.40
CA ASP A 117 23.53 -3.56 -9.75
C ASP A 117 22.98 -2.61 -8.69
N PRO A 118 23.67 -1.50 -8.43
CA PRO A 118 23.28 -0.56 -7.40
C PRO A 118 21.90 0.00 -7.67
N ILE A 119 21.11 0.06 -6.61
CA ILE A 119 19.75 0.59 -6.66
C ILE A 119 19.83 2.09 -6.49
N LEU A 120 19.36 2.82 -7.49
CA LEU A 120 19.13 4.24 -7.35
C LEU A 120 17.68 4.48 -6.92
N TYR A 121 17.48 4.85 -5.65
CA TYR A 121 16.21 5.36 -5.17
C TYR A 121 16.17 6.88 -5.33
N ARG A 122 15.14 7.35 -6.01
CA ARG A 122 14.98 8.79 -6.23
C ARG A 122 13.60 9.24 -5.80
N GLY A 123 13.55 10.29 -4.98
CA GLY A 123 12.33 10.91 -4.51
C GLY A 123 11.84 12.10 -5.35
N THR A 124 12.66 12.58 -6.29
CA THR A 124 12.30 13.64 -7.24
C THR A 124 11.72 13.05 -8.52
N GLY A 125 11.27 13.88 -9.45
CA GLY A 125 10.88 13.45 -10.80
C GLY A 125 11.97 12.63 -11.47
N HIS A 126 11.62 11.51 -12.07
CA HIS A 126 12.56 10.57 -12.67
C HIS A 126 11.90 9.71 -13.75
N ASP A 127 12.73 9.20 -14.64
CA ASP A 127 12.32 8.22 -15.65
C ASP A 127 12.27 6.78 -15.12
N GLU A 128 12.09 5.82 -16.01
CA GLU A 128 12.01 4.40 -15.70
C GLU A 128 13.31 3.80 -15.15
N ASP A 129 14.44 4.44 -15.43
CA ASP A 129 15.78 4.03 -14.99
C ASP A 129 16.24 4.77 -13.71
N GLY A 130 15.40 5.68 -13.20
CA GLY A 130 15.70 6.49 -12.02
C GLY A 130 16.54 7.73 -12.30
N ILE A 131 16.68 8.11 -13.56
CA ILE A 131 17.40 9.33 -13.95
C ILE A 131 16.47 10.53 -13.75
N TYR A 132 17.00 11.59 -13.15
CA TYR A 132 16.26 12.83 -12.93
C TYR A 132 15.68 13.39 -14.22
N SER A 133 14.42 13.79 -14.18
CA SER A 133 13.72 14.42 -15.28
C SER A 133 12.66 15.38 -14.78
N GLU A 134 12.59 16.55 -15.42
CA GLU A 134 11.53 17.55 -15.29
C GLU A 134 10.56 17.54 -16.49
N ASP A 135 10.76 16.59 -17.40
CA ASP A 135 9.92 16.46 -18.59
C ASP A 135 8.47 16.11 -18.20
N PRO A 136 7.47 16.88 -18.64
CA PRO A 136 6.08 16.64 -18.32
C PRO A 136 5.55 15.28 -18.80
N GLU A 137 6.07 14.77 -19.94
CA GLU A 137 5.65 13.47 -20.48
C GLU A 137 6.19 12.31 -19.61
N VAL A 138 7.43 12.45 -19.13
CA VAL A 138 8.03 11.50 -18.19
C VAL A 138 7.26 11.50 -16.88
N TYR A 139 6.93 12.66 -16.35
CA TYR A 139 6.11 12.80 -15.16
C TYR A 139 4.72 12.16 -15.33
N GLN A 140 4.05 12.41 -16.44
CA GLN A 140 2.75 11.81 -16.74
C GLN A 140 2.83 10.28 -16.77
N LYS A 141 3.83 9.70 -17.42
CA LYS A 141 4.05 8.25 -17.46
C LYS A 141 4.25 7.67 -16.05
N LEU A 142 5.05 8.34 -15.23
CA LEU A 142 5.27 7.95 -13.84
C LEU A 142 3.96 7.94 -13.05
N MET A 143 3.15 9.00 -13.13
CA MET A 143 1.86 9.09 -12.43
C MET A 143 0.88 8.02 -12.90
N MET A 144 0.82 7.76 -14.19
CA MET A 144 -0.03 6.70 -14.75
C MET A 144 0.39 5.30 -14.29
N ARG A 145 1.70 5.04 -14.16
CA ARG A 145 2.22 3.80 -13.59
C ARG A 145 1.82 3.64 -12.12
N LEU A 146 2.00 4.69 -11.31
CA LEU A 146 1.62 4.69 -9.89
C LEU A 146 0.11 4.44 -9.71
N LYS A 147 -0.71 5.09 -10.51
CA LYS A 147 -2.16 4.89 -10.51
C LYS A 147 -2.54 3.46 -10.88
N ARG A 148 -1.89 2.88 -11.91
CA ARG A 148 -2.07 1.48 -12.30
C ARG A 148 -1.70 0.53 -11.17
N LYS A 149 -0.57 0.75 -10.50
CA LYS A 149 -0.13 -0.03 -9.34
C LYS A 149 -1.21 -0.10 -8.27
N LEU A 150 -1.75 1.04 -7.86
CA LEU A 150 -2.77 1.09 -6.80
C LEU A 150 -4.11 0.53 -7.26
N PHE A 151 -4.49 0.74 -8.52
CA PHE A 151 -5.68 0.11 -9.07
C PHE A 151 -5.58 -1.42 -9.02
N ASN A 152 -4.42 -1.98 -9.37
CA ASN A 152 -4.19 -3.42 -9.31
C ASN A 152 -4.04 -3.94 -7.87
N ALA A 153 -3.49 -3.15 -6.95
CA ALA A 153 -3.38 -3.49 -5.54
C ALA A 153 -4.75 -3.80 -4.89
N ARG A 154 -5.82 -3.17 -5.35
CA ARG A 154 -7.20 -3.38 -4.84
C ARG A 154 -7.63 -4.85 -4.83
N LYS A 155 -7.10 -5.67 -5.74
CA LYS A 155 -7.42 -7.11 -5.83
C LYS A 155 -6.85 -7.93 -4.67
N HIS A 156 -5.90 -7.38 -3.93
CA HIS A 156 -5.17 -8.04 -2.85
C HIS A 156 -5.47 -7.45 -1.48
N LEU A 157 -6.18 -6.33 -1.45
CA LEU A 157 -6.55 -5.66 -0.22
C LEU A 157 -7.87 -6.22 0.31
N PRO A 158 -8.11 -6.15 1.64
CA PRO A 158 -9.40 -6.48 2.22
C PRO A 158 -10.52 -5.69 1.54
N GLY A 159 -11.55 -6.37 1.12
CA GLY A 159 -12.75 -5.74 0.58
C GLY A 159 -13.70 -5.26 1.68
N PRO A 160 -14.73 -4.49 1.32
CA PRO A 160 -15.79 -4.12 2.25
C PRO A 160 -16.56 -5.38 2.70
N VAL A 161 -16.94 -5.42 3.95
CA VAL A 161 -17.90 -6.42 4.46
C VAL A 161 -19.30 -5.91 4.14
N ILE A 162 -20.01 -6.64 3.28
CA ILE A 162 -21.37 -6.28 2.89
C ILE A 162 -22.33 -7.22 3.62
N ARG A 163 -23.29 -6.65 4.35
CA ARG A 163 -24.40 -7.37 4.97
C ARG A 163 -25.67 -6.91 4.26
N GLU A 164 -26.26 -7.81 3.50
CA GLU A 164 -27.52 -7.56 2.80
C GLU A 164 -28.64 -8.27 3.54
N GLU A 165 -29.70 -7.53 3.88
CA GLU A 165 -30.97 -8.09 4.29
C GLU A 165 -32.00 -7.85 3.18
N ALA A 166 -32.88 -8.79 2.95
CA ALA A 166 -33.90 -8.68 1.90
C ALA A 166 -34.82 -7.47 2.14
N GLU A 167 -35.18 -6.76 1.08
CA GLU A 167 -36.17 -5.67 1.07
C GLU A 167 -35.77 -4.42 1.89
N GLN A 168 -34.52 -3.96 1.78
CA GLN A 168 -34.05 -2.73 2.42
C GLN A 168 -34.04 -1.55 1.43
N ASP A 169 -34.66 -0.45 1.83
CA ASP A 169 -34.66 0.80 1.05
C ASP A 169 -33.48 1.73 1.43
N VAL A 170 -32.74 1.44 2.49
CA VAL A 170 -31.67 2.30 3.02
C VAL A 170 -30.42 1.49 3.29
N GLY A 171 -29.27 1.96 2.80
CA GLY A 171 -27.96 1.41 3.08
C GLY A 171 -27.16 2.34 4.01
N ILE A 172 -26.42 1.77 4.95
CA ILE A 172 -25.50 2.49 5.84
C ILE A 172 -24.07 2.05 5.48
N ILE A 173 -23.21 3.01 5.23
CA ILE A 173 -21.77 2.79 5.03
C ILE A 173 -21.05 3.35 6.25
N TYR A 174 -20.25 2.53 6.90
CA TYR A 174 -19.42 2.96 8.02
C TYR A 174 -18.00 2.39 7.92
N MET A 175 -17.08 2.93 8.70
CA MET A 175 -15.68 2.51 8.80
C MET A 175 -15.26 2.48 10.26
N GLY A 176 -14.34 1.57 10.60
CA GLY A 176 -13.89 1.38 11.97
C GLY A 176 -14.85 0.51 12.80
N SER A 177 -14.90 0.74 14.10
CA SER A 177 -15.63 -0.08 15.08
C SER A 177 -17.13 0.26 15.23
N MET A 178 -17.66 1.16 14.42
CA MET A 178 -19.07 1.58 14.50
C MET A 178 -20.04 0.47 14.10
#